data_ef36fd1b8e3051524bdae7c05cb9ee84
#
_entry.id   ef36fd1b8e3051524bdae7c05cb9ee84
#
_cell.length_a   1.000
_cell.length_b   1.000
_cell.length_c   1.000
_cell.angle_alpha   90.00
_cell.angle_beta   90.00
_cell.angle_gamma   90.00
#
_symmetry.space_group_name_H-M   'P 1'
#
loop_
_entity.id
_entity.type
_entity.pdbx_description
1 polymer ?
#
loop_
_entity_poly.entity_id
_entity_poly.type
_entity_poly.pdbx_seq_one_letter_code
_entity_poly.pdbx_strand_id
1 'polypeptide(L)'
;MGKLYKFKSDYSVERYFFRNFAPKSKNNNKYIDNMAKKFAEHNGLNLTQTNKDVLAEWEKNDIFHKSIDEREGCPQFIFFEGPPSANGHPGIHHVLARSIKDTFNRYKTMKGFQVHRKAGWDTHGLPVELGVEKELGITKKDIDNKASEKYISTEDYNHKCRENVMKFTAEWRDLTEKMGYFVDLDHPYITYDNKYIETLWWLLKQLYNKGLLYKGYTIQPYSPGAGTGLSSHELNQPGCYRDVKDLTTTAQFLIKDPKAEWTKWGKPYFIAWTTTPWTLPSNVALCVGPKIDYVAIETYNLYNGEPMTLVMAEALVGSYLKADQECKEGDLLPFDKEKKQCPWRIIDHMKGTDLEGLHYEQLLPWVKPCEKVDAFAPAFVTEYAAAHPEKVFASEDGRDKFVEMDSEAFRVILGDYVTTDDGTGIVHIAPTFGADDAKVAKDANIPALYLINKKGETRPMVDLQGKFYLIEDLDANFVSACVNKEAYAHHAGDYVKNAYDPQFNVDGVWDKKASDKAEDLNIVLCYELKQEGKAFKSEKHVHNYPHCWRTDKPILYYPLDSWFIKDTXXXXXXXXTGTFHVPASGVLHCQSGVMRTVARSASAVWRSSMLKSRSLWLPASCRATH
;
A
#
# COMPACT_ATOMS: atom_id res chain seq x y z
N MET A 1 10.65 -39.14 22.07
CA MET A 1 11.90 -39.91 22.21
C MET A 1 12.95 -39.31 21.31
N GLY A 2 13.77 -38.42 21.87
CA GLY A 2 14.83 -37.74 21.11
C GLY A 2 16.17 -38.43 21.30
N LYS A 3 16.79 -38.81 20.19
CA LYS A 3 18.16 -39.28 20.21
C LYS A 3 19.09 -38.06 20.09
N LEU A 4 19.77 -37.73 21.18
CA LEU A 4 20.88 -36.80 21.16
C LEU A 4 22.08 -37.48 20.49
N TYR A 5 22.53 -36.93 19.37
CA TYR A 5 23.81 -37.31 18.76
C TYR A 5 24.92 -36.58 19.52
N LYS A 6 25.73 -37.35 20.28
CA LYS A 6 26.99 -36.86 20.83
C LYS A 6 28.04 -36.87 19.73
N PHE A 7 28.48 -35.70 19.30
CA PHE A 7 29.69 -35.58 18.48
C PHE A 7 30.90 -35.83 19.38
N LYS A 8 31.57 -36.93 19.18
CA LYS A 8 32.94 -37.12 19.71
C LYS A 8 33.89 -36.34 18.82
N SER A 9 34.55 -35.34 19.37
CA SER A 9 35.63 -34.65 18.67
C SER A 9 36.79 -35.65 18.51
N ASP A 10 37.08 -35.99 17.29
CA ASP A 10 38.16 -36.92 16.96
C ASP A 10 39.46 -36.11 16.80
N TYR A 11 40.28 -36.12 17.85
CA TYR A 11 41.61 -35.50 17.87
C TYR A 11 42.62 -36.23 16.98
N SER A 12 42.18 -37.22 16.18
CA SER A 12 43.07 -38.04 15.36
C SER A 12 43.63 -37.32 14.12
N VAL A 13 42.92 -36.31 13.60
CA VAL A 13 43.29 -35.60 12.36
C VAL A 13 44.47 -34.65 12.60
N GLU A 14 44.52 -33.98 13.75
CA GLU A 14 45.63 -33.07 14.10
C GLU A 14 46.95 -33.86 14.30
N ARG A 15 46.88 -35.01 14.96
CA ARG A 15 48.07 -35.88 15.15
C ARG A 15 48.60 -36.47 13.83
N TYR A 16 47.71 -36.75 12.87
CA TYR A 16 48.06 -37.26 11.54
C TYR A 16 48.82 -36.20 10.71
N PHE A 17 48.33 -34.95 10.77
CA PHE A 17 48.95 -33.85 10.02
C PHE A 17 50.36 -33.52 10.53
N PHE A 18 50.56 -33.49 11.86
CA PHE A 18 51.85 -33.15 12.45
C PHE A 18 52.89 -34.29 12.31
N ARG A 19 52.44 -35.57 12.21
CA ARG A 19 53.39 -36.71 12.10
C ARG A 19 53.94 -36.90 10.69
N ASN A 20 53.20 -36.51 9.66
CA ASN A 20 53.62 -36.86 8.29
C ASN A 20 54.20 -35.69 7.48
N PHE A 21 54.06 -34.47 7.96
CA PHE A 21 54.54 -33.27 7.24
C PHE A 21 55.58 -32.42 8.01
N ALA A 22 55.96 -32.80 9.20
CA ALA A 22 57.08 -32.11 9.92
C ALA A 22 58.44 -32.56 9.39
N PRO A 23 59.32 -31.65 9.00
CA PRO A 23 60.63 -32.03 8.58
C PRO A 23 61.44 -32.61 9.78
N LYS A 24 62.03 -33.78 9.59
CA LYS A 24 62.87 -34.42 10.57
C LYS A 24 64.21 -33.68 10.62
N SER A 25 64.26 -32.57 11.33
CA SER A 25 65.53 -31.90 11.57
C SER A 25 65.75 -31.65 13.07
N LYS A 26 66.99 -31.76 13.51
CA LYS A 26 67.40 -31.60 14.91
C LYS A 26 67.28 -30.15 15.44
N ASN A 27 66.72 -29.23 14.67
CA ASN A 27 66.57 -27.80 15.02
C ASN A 27 65.16 -27.39 15.34
N ASN A 28 64.26 -28.34 15.71
CA ASN A 28 62.83 -28.02 15.97
C ASN A 28 62.61 -27.04 17.11
N ASN A 29 63.44 -27.02 18.12
CA ASN A 29 63.26 -26.10 19.26
C ASN A 29 63.47 -24.63 18.88
N LYS A 30 64.39 -24.34 17.99
CA LYS A 30 64.70 -22.99 17.56
C LYS A 30 63.61 -22.45 16.61
N TYR A 31 62.89 -23.33 15.88
CA TYR A 31 61.79 -22.96 14.98
C TYR A 31 60.49 -22.69 15.78
N ILE A 32 60.28 -23.53 16.81
CA ILE A 32 59.13 -23.37 17.71
C ILE A 32 59.29 -22.11 18.56
N ASP A 33 60.48 -21.81 19.07
CA ASP A 33 60.78 -20.59 19.83
C ASP A 33 60.65 -19.33 18.96
N ASN A 34 61.02 -19.39 17.68
CA ASN A 34 60.86 -18.26 16.75
C ASN A 34 59.43 -18.09 16.34
N MET A 35 58.62 -19.14 16.25
CA MET A 35 57.20 -19.04 15.99
C MET A 35 56.43 -18.49 17.21
N ALA A 36 56.87 -18.90 18.43
CA ALA A 36 56.28 -18.40 19.68
C ALA A 36 56.50 -16.89 19.88
N LYS A 37 57.56 -16.34 19.31
CA LYS A 37 57.85 -14.89 19.36
C LYS A 37 57.15 -14.07 18.28
N LYS A 38 56.54 -14.75 17.30
CA LYS A 38 55.84 -14.06 16.19
C LYS A 38 54.45 -13.57 16.58
N PHE A 39 53.82 -14.19 17.53
CA PHE A 39 52.46 -13.86 17.97
C PHE A 39 52.49 -13.51 19.46
N ALA A 40 51.84 -12.42 19.81
CA ALA A 40 51.74 -11.99 21.20
C ALA A 40 50.81 -12.93 22.00
N GLU A 41 51.21 -13.20 23.24
CA GLU A 41 50.33 -13.92 24.18
C GLU A 41 49.42 -12.91 24.88
N HIS A 42 48.15 -13.25 24.98
CA HIS A 42 47.16 -12.41 25.62
C HIS A 42 46.52 -13.13 26.82
N ASN A 43 46.50 -12.48 27.97
CA ASN A 43 45.89 -13.00 29.19
C ASN A 43 44.41 -12.56 29.24
N GLY A 44 43.53 -13.38 28.64
CA GLY A 44 42.11 -13.10 28.57
C GLY A 44 41.71 -12.37 27.29
N LEU A 45 40.42 -12.26 27.07
CA LEU A 45 39.81 -11.67 25.87
C LEU A 45 39.22 -10.31 26.19
N ASN A 46 39.78 -9.25 25.62
CA ASN A 46 39.23 -7.90 25.68
C ASN A 46 38.83 -7.47 24.26
N LEU A 47 37.59 -7.79 23.88
CA LEU A 47 37.09 -7.52 22.53
C LEU A 47 37.13 -6.04 22.17
N THR A 48 36.83 -5.15 23.12
CA THR A 48 36.87 -3.71 22.89
C THR A 48 38.25 -3.20 22.54
N GLN A 49 39.27 -3.62 23.30
CA GLN A 49 40.66 -3.22 23.02
C GLN A 49 41.17 -3.85 21.73
N THR A 50 40.88 -5.13 21.52
CA THR A 50 41.25 -5.82 20.28
C THR A 50 40.66 -5.11 19.05
N ASN A 51 39.40 -4.72 19.13
CA ASN A 51 38.75 -3.98 18.04
C ASN A 51 39.48 -2.66 17.73
N LYS A 52 39.81 -1.88 18.75
CA LYS A 52 40.54 -0.61 18.59
C LYS A 52 41.93 -0.82 17.97
N ASP A 53 42.65 -1.83 18.44
CA ASP A 53 44.00 -2.15 17.94
C ASP A 53 43.94 -2.57 16.47
N VAL A 54 42.97 -3.42 16.10
CA VAL A 54 42.81 -3.89 14.72
C VAL A 54 42.40 -2.75 13.79
N LEU A 55 41.46 -1.90 14.21
CA LEU A 55 41.04 -0.74 13.40
C LEU A 55 42.22 0.21 13.16
N ALA A 56 43.00 0.51 14.20
CA ALA A 56 44.18 1.36 14.07
C ALA A 56 45.22 0.75 13.12
N GLU A 57 45.41 -0.57 13.16
CA GLU A 57 46.30 -1.27 12.24
C GLU A 57 45.77 -1.24 10.80
N TRP A 58 44.46 -1.42 10.62
CA TRP A 58 43.82 -1.34 9.29
C TRP A 58 43.98 0.06 8.67
N GLU A 59 43.76 1.10 9.44
CA GLU A 59 43.95 2.50 9.01
C GLU A 59 45.42 2.76 8.64
N LYS A 60 46.34 2.44 9.55
CA LYS A 60 47.80 2.63 9.36
C LYS A 60 48.32 1.95 8.08
N ASN A 61 47.78 0.77 7.77
CA ASN A 61 48.26 -0.03 6.64
C ASN A 61 47.37 0.08 5.40
N ASP A 62 46.33 0.91 5.46
CA ASP A 62 45.37 1.13 4.37
C ASP A 62 44.79 -0.18 3.83
N ILE A 63 44.32 -1.02 4.74
CA ILE A 63 43.88 -2.39 4.41
C ILE A 63 42.63 -2.37 3.51
N PHE A 64 41.73 -1.38 3.69
CA PHE A 64 40.52 -1.27 2.87
C PHE A 64 40.86 -1.11 1.38
N HIS A 65 41.69 -0.11 1.03
CA HIS A 65 42.05 0.14 -0.37
C HIS A 65 42.90 -1.02 -0.92
N LYS A 66 43.85 -1.52 -0.16
CA LYS A 66 44.64 -2.69 -0.55
C LYS A 66 43.79 -3.90 -0.87
N SER A 67 42.66 -4.10 -0.14
CA SER A 67 41.76 -5.22 -0.42
C SER A 67 41.11 -5.13 -1.81
N ILE A 68 41.11 -3.94 -2.41
CA ILE A 68 40.57 -3.66 -3.75
C ILE A 68 41.71 -3.65 -4.77
N ASP A 69 42.77 -2.89 -4.51
CA ASP A 69 43.87 -2.60 -5.44
C ASP A 69 44.69 -3.83 -5.77
N GLU A 70 45.00 -4.69 -4.76
CA GLU A 70 45.74 -5.94 -4.95
C GLU A 70 44.97 -6.95 -5.81
N ARG A 71 43.71 -6.66 -6.13
CA ARG A 71 42.87 -7.52 -6.97
C ARG A 71 42.51 -6.85 -8.32
N GLU A 72 43.32 -5.86 -8.72
CA GLU A 72 43.16 -5.24 -10.03
C GLU A 72 43.30 -6.31 -11.12
N GLY A 73 42.32 -6.31 -12.07
CA GLY A 73 42.29 -7.32 -13.14
C GLY A 73 41.56 -8.61 -12.78
N CYS A 74 41.22 -8.82 -11.51
CA CYS A 74 40.41 -9.97 -11.09
C CYS A 74 38.91 -9.76 -11.44
N PRO A 75 38.12 -10.84 -11.45
CA PRO A 75 36.67 -10.69 -11.66
C PRO A 75 36.07 -9.70 -10.68
N GLN A 76 35.23 -8.81 -11.18
CA GLN A 76 34.63 -7.73 -10.38
C GLN A 76 33.36 -8.18 -9.65
N PHE A 77 33.19 -7.69 -8.43
CA PHE A 77 31.95 -7.76 -7.68
C PHE A 77 31.65 -6.36 -7.16
N ILE A 78 30.59 -5.75 -7.68
CA ILE A 78 30.24 -4.36 -7.36
C ILE A 78 29.10 -4.35 -6.36
N PHE A 79 29.30 -3.62 -5.27
CA PHE A 79 28.32 -3.51 -4.19
C PHE A 79 27.99 -2.04 -3.93
N PHE A 80 26.71 -1.73 -3.96
CA PHE A 80 26.19 -0.44 -3.51
C PHE A 80 25.40 -0.67 -2.22
N GLU A 81 25.69 0.12 -1.19
CA GLU A 81 24.95 0.09 0.06
C GLU A 81 23.46 0.41 -0.20
N GLY A 82 22.54 -0.29 0.44
CA GLY A 82 21.17 0.14 0.61
C GLY A 82 21.20 1.29 1.61
N PRO A 83 21.00 2.54 1.15
CA PRO A 83 21.44 3.69 1.92
C PRO A 83 20.52 4.00 3.09
N PRO A 84 21.06 4.24 4.29
CA PRO A 84 20.21 4.75 5.38
C PRO A 84 19.89 6.22 5.18
N SER A 85 18.80 6.70 5.80
CA SER A 85 18.53 8.13 5.97
C SER A 85 19.25 8.59 7.25
N ALA A 86 20.04 9.65 7.14
CA ALA A 86 20.82 10.15 8.28
C ALA A 86 20.09 11.23 9.09
N ASN A 87 18.75 11.25 9.05
CA ASN A 87 17.91 12.15 9.84
C ASN A 87 17.60 11.61 11.25
N GLY A 88 18.13 10.41 11.57
CA GLY A 88 17.96 9.78 12.88
C GLY A 88 19.21 9.04 13.32
N HIS A 89 19.30 8.74 14.62
CA HIS A 89 20.42 8.01 15.20
C HIS A 89 20.46 6.56 14.70
N PRO A 90 21.65 5.99 14.45
CA PRO A 90 21.74 4.58 14.07
C PRO A 90 21.34 3.65 15.22
N GLY A 91 20.59 2.59 14.91
CA GLY A 91 20.15 1.60 15.90
C GLY A 91 20.82 0.24 15.69
N ILE A 92 20.64 -0.66 16.64
CA ILE A 92 21.27 -1.99 16.66
C ILE A 92 20.83 -2.83 15.43
N HIS A 93 19.63 -2.65 14.94
CA HIS A 93 19.14 -3.36 13.75
C HIS A 93 19.92 -2.98 12.48
N HIS A 94 20.44 -1.75 12.42
CA HIS A 94 21.31 -1.32 11.32
C HIS A 94 22.65 -2.05 11.37
N VAL A 95 23.19 -2.31 12.57
CA VAL A 95 24.43 -3.07 12.75
C VAL A 95 24.28 -4.49 12.20
N LEU A 96 23.16 -5.15 12.52
CA LEU A 96 22.90 -6.51 12.04
C LEU A 96 22.88 -6.57 10.50
N ALA A 97 22.10 -5.69 9.87
CA ALA A 97 22.00 -5.65 8.41
C ALA A 97 23.35 -5.39 7.75
N ARG A 98 24.12 -4.46 8.29
CA ARG A 98 25.44 -4.07 7.77
C ARG A 98 26.46 -5.20 7.95
N SER A 99 26.44 -5.92 9.09
CA SER A 99 27.30 -7.07 9.32
C SER A 99 27.06 -8.18 8.29
N ILE A 100 25.80 -8.43 7.95
CA ILE A 100 25.44 -9.42 6.91
C ILE A 100 26.01 -8.99 5.56
N LYS A 101 25.80 -7.73 5.16
CA LYS A 101 26.33 -7.18 3.89
C LYS A 101 27.86 -7.30 3.83
N ASP A 102 28.54 -6.88 4.90
CA ASP A 102 30.02 -6.94 4.99
C ASP A 102 30.54 -8.38 4.88
N THR A 103 29.84 -9.33 5.49
CA THR A 103 30.19 -10.76 5.40
C THR A 103 30.24 -11.23 3.94
N PHE A 104 29.22 -10.87 3.14
CA PHE A 104 29.20 -11.23 1.72
C PHE A 104 30.34 -10.56 0.95
N ASN A 105 30.59 -9.29 1.21
CA ASN A 105 31.67 -8.53 0.55
C ASN A 105 33.03 -9.10 0.89
N ARG A 106 33.31 -9.41 2.16
CA ARG A 106 34.53 -10.03 2.60
C ARG A 106 34.72 -11.44 2.02
N TYR A 107 33.63 -12.23 2.00
CA TYR A 107 33.64 -13.55 1.37
C TYR A 107 34.05 -13.46 -0.10
N LYS A 108 33.49 -12.54 -0.85
CA LYS A 108 33.83 -12.32 -2.27
C LYS A 108 35.31 -11.89 -2.41
N THR A 109 35.76 -10.99 -1.55
CA THR A 109 37.18 -10.57 -1.51
C THR A 109 38.10 -11.77 -1.28
N MET A 110 37.79 -12.62 -0.30
CA MET A 110 38.56 -13.84 0.00
C MET A 110 38.53 -14.85 -1.15
N LYS A 111 37.46 -14.85 -1.96
CA LYS A 111 37.34 -15.69 -3.15
C LYS A 111 38.10 -15.12 -4.35
N GLY A 112 38.82 -14.00 -4.20
CA GLY A 112 39.68 -13.42 -5.25
C GLY A 112 38.98 -12.41 -6.14
N PHE A 113 37.75 -11.96 -5.78
CA PHE A 113 37.08 -10.90 -6.56
C PHE A 113 37.61 -9.51 -6.16
N GLN A 114 37.71 -8.61 -7.12
CA GLN A 114 37.88 -7.18 -6.85
C GLN A 114 36.51 -6.64 -6.44
N VAL A 115 36.34 -6.26 -5.17
CA VAL A 115 35.05 -5.88 -4.59
C VAL A 115 34.98 -4.37 -4.37
N HIS A 116 34.30 -3.66 -5.29
CA HIS A 116 34.04 -2.22 -5.15
C HIS A 116 32.78 -2.05 -4.29
N ARG A 117 32.93 -1.36 -3.15
CA ARG A 117 31.90 -1.20 -2.12
C ARG A 117 31.62 0.27 -1.91
N LYS A 118 30.45 0.74 -2.38
CA LYS A 118 30.11 2.16 -2.31
C LYS A 118 29.05 2.42 -1.25
N ALA A 119 29.32 3.34 -0.31
CA ALA A 119 28.35 3.82 0.67
C ALA A 119 27.32 4.73 -0.01
N GLY A 120 26.21 5.02 0.67
CA GLY A 120 25.20 5.93 0.17
C GLY A 120 24.35 6.52 1.28
N TRP A 121 23.66 7.62 0.95
CA TRP A 121 22.69 8.29 1.83
C TRP A 121 21.37 8.44 1.11
N ASP A 122 20.29 7.95 1.74
CA ASP A 122 18.92 8.17 1.29
C ASP A 122 18.46 9.50 1.87
N THR A 123 18.19 10.46 1.01
CA THR A 123 17.94 11.85 1.41
C THR A 123 16.53 12.33 1.05
N HIS A 124 15.62 11.40 0.78
CA HIS A 124 14.26 11.70 0.33
C HIS A 124 13.21 11.01 1.21
N GLY A 125 11.98 11.47 1.05
CA GLY A 125 10.80 10.76 1.49
C GLY A 125 10.25 11.23 2.82
N LEU A 126 9.16 10.58 3.19
CA LEU A 126 8.30 10.92 4.30
C LEU A 126 9.01 11.08 5.66
N PRO A 127 10.02 10.27 6.02
CA PRO A 127 10.69 10.48 7.31
C PRO A 127 11.34 11.84 7.45
N VAL A 128 11.94 12.34 6.37
CA VAL A 128 12.57 13.66 6.34
C VAL A 128 11.51 14.75 6.41
N GLU A 129 10.48 14.62 5.55
CA GLU A 129 9.37 15.59 5.46
C GLU A 129 8.68 15.78 6.81
N LEU A 130 8.23 14.69 7.44
CA LEU A 130 7.55 14.74 8.74
C LEU A 130 8.45 15.29 9.85
N GLY A 131 9.75 14.99 9.80
CA GLY A 131 10.73 15.54 10.74
C GLY A 131 10.81 17.06 10.65
N VAL A 132 10.87 17.57 9.43
CA VAL A 132 10.94 19.03 9.17
C VAL A 132 9.59 19.70 9.48
N GLU A 133 8.47 19.09 9.07
CA GLU A 133 7.13 19.62 9.39
C GLU A 133 6.94 19.78 10.91
N LYS A 134 7.36 18.77 11.66
CA LYS A 134 7.31 18.80 13.13
C LYS A 134 8.23 19.88 13.72
N GLU A 135 9.46 20.00 13.19
CA GLU A 135 10.44 21.00 13.64
C GLU A 135 9.94 22.43 13.42
N LEU A 136 9.29 22.66 12.26
CA LEU A 136 8.77 23.98 11.88
C LEU A 136 7.35 24.26 12.38
N GLY A 137 6.64 23.25 12.89
CA GLY A 137 5.26 23.38 13.34
C GLY A 137 4.26 23.62 12.20
N ILE A 138 4.57 23.06 11.01
CA ILE A 138 3.77 23.24 9.79
C ILE A 138 3.18 21.89 9.34
N THR A 139 2.34 21.95 8.32
CA THR A 139 1.82 20.78 7.62
C THR A 139 2.02 20.95 6.11
N LYS A 140 1.81 19.92 5.33
CA LYS A 140 1.89 19.99 3.86
C LYS A 140 0.96 21.05 3.25
N LYS A 141 -0.13 21.40 3.95
CA LYS A 141 -1.08 22.43 3.49
C LYS A 141 -0.52 23.84 3.52
N ASP A 142 0.56 24.06 4.27
CA ASP A 142 1.19 25.37 4.45
C ASP A 142 2.25 25.65 3.37
N ILE A 143 2.75 24.60 2.71
CA ILE A 143 3.81 24.70 1.70
C ILE A 143 3.23 25.34 0.42
N ASP A 144 3.82 26.44 -0.02
CA ASP A 144 3.40 27.29 -1.15
C ASP A 144 1.94 27.78 -1.06
N ASN A 145 1.33 27.71 0.10
CA ASN A 145 -0.02 28.21 0.33
C ASN A 145 0.01 29.61 0.94
N LYS A 146 -0.06 30.63 0.11
CA LYS A 146 0.00 32.05 0.52
C LYS A 146 -1.16 32.48 1.43
N ALA A 147 -2.22 31.67 1.51
CA ALA A 147 -3.33 31.94 2.43
C ALA A 147 -3.08 31.40 3.84
N SER A 148 -2.04 30.57 4.02
CA SER A 148 -1.71 30.02 5.33
C SER A 148 -0.91 31.02 6.16
N GLU A 149 -1.25 31.16 7.43
CA GLU A 149 -0.48 31.93 8.41
C GLU A 149 0.93 31.35 8.62
N LYS A 150 1.09 30.07 8.33
CA LYS A 150 2.36 29.33 8.48
C LYS A 150 3.04 29.10 7.13
N TYR A 151 2.81 29.98 6.18
CA TYR A 151 3.36 29.87 4.81
C TYR A 151 4.87 29.63 4.81
N ILE A 152 5.31 28.68 4.01
CA ILE A 152 6.72 28.45 3.68
C ILE A 152 6.80 28.15 2.17
N SER A 153 7.82 28.69 1.49
CA SER A 153 8.03 28.37 0.08
C SER A 153 8.53 26.93 -0.07
N THR A 154 8.26 26.31 -1.21
CA THR A 154 8.83 24.98 -1.54
C THR A 154 10.36 25.03 -1.48
N GLU A 155 10.99 26.13 -1.92
CA GLU A 155 12.45 26.28 -1.90
C GLU A 155 13.01 26.24 -0.48
N ASP A 156 12.44 27.05 0.42
CA ASP A 156 12.87 27.07 1.83
C ASP A 156 12.61 25.74 2.53
N TYR A 157 11.46 25.14 2.27
CA TYR A 157 11.12 23.81 2.80
C TYR A 157 12.14 22.76 2.36
N ASN A 158 12.47 22.72 1.06
CA ASN A 158 13.47 21.79 0.52
C ASN A 158 14.86 22.04 1.11
N HIS A 159 15.21 23.32 1.34
CA HIS A 159 16.48 23.68 1.98
C HIS A 159 16.53 23.09 3.39
N LYS A 160 15.46 23.24 4.17
CA LYS A 160 15.34 22.64 5.51
C LYS A 160 15.43 21.12 5.49
N CYS A 161 14.81 20.49 4.50
CA CYS A 161 14.90 19.03 4.33
C CYS A 161 16.34 18.58 4.07
N ARG A 162 17.09 19.30 3.22
CA ARG A 162 18.51 19.01 2.94
C ARG A 162 19.38 19.17 4.20
N GLU A 163 19.14 20.18 5.01
CA GLU A 163 19.84 20.38 6.29
C GLU A 163 19.56 19.24 7.26
N ASN A 164 18.28 18.91 7.43
CA ASN A 164 17.82 17.91 8.41
C ASN A 164 18.32 16.49 8.08
N VAL A 165 18.27 16.11 6.81
CA VAL A 165 18.52 14.72 6.41
C VAL A 165 19.97 14.27 6.61
N MET A 166 20.93 15.22 6.65
CA MET A 166 22.35 14.90 6.83
C MET A 166 22.82 15.12 8.28
N LYS A 167 21.91 15.40 9.19
CA LYS A 167 22.20 15.82 10.58
C LYS A 167 23.07 14.82 11.36
N PHE A 168 22.85 13.53 11.18
CA PHE A 168 23.51 12.48 11.96
C PHE A 168 24.56 11.69 11.16
N THR A 169 25.02 12.19 10.01
CA THR A 169 26.00 11.49 9.16
C THR A 169 27.30 11.17 9.91
N ALA A 170 27.76 12.06 10.79
CA ALA A 170 28.98 11.82 11.60
C ALA A 170 28.82 10.61 12.53
N GLU A 171 27.66 10.47 13.18
CA GLU A 171 27.38 9.31 14.05
C GLU A 171 27.30 8.00 13.26
N TRP A 172 26.68 8.07 12.08
CA TRP A 172 26.61 6.90 11.19
C TRP A 172 27.98 6.48 10.68
N ARG A 173 28.85 7.46 10.37
CA ARG A 173 30.24 7.20 9.97
C ARG A 173 31.01 6.52 11.12
N ASP A 174 30.96 7.12 12.30
CA ASP A 174 31.61 6.61 13.52
C ASP A 174 31.18 5.17 13.82
N LEU A 175 29.87 4.88 13.75
CA LEU A 175 29.37 3.51 13.94
C LEU A 175 29.90 2.55 12.88
N THR A 176 29.89 2.98 11.60
CA THR A 176 30.36 2.15 10.48
C THR A 176 31.83 1.77 10.63
N GLU A 177 32.66 2.76 11.01
CA GLU A 177 34.09 2.56 11.27
C GLU A 177 34.31 1.63 12.48
N LYS A 178 33.62 1.91 13.60
CA LYS A 178 33.74 1.11 14.84
C LYS A 178 33.34 -0.35 14.66
N MET A 179 32.37 -0.65 13.81
CA MET A 179 31.99 -2.04 13.54
C MET A 179 32.91 -2.71 12.52
N GLY A 180 33.88 -1.98 11.95
CA GLY A 180 34.83 -2.50 10.98
C GLY A 180 34.21 -2.81 9.62
N TYR A 181 33.12 -2.13 9.27
CA TYR A 181 32.43 -2.36 7.99
C TYR A 181 33.26 -1.78 6.83
N PHE A 182 33.71 -2.64 5.92
CA PHE A 182 34.52 -2.25 4.76
C PHE A 182 33.63 -1.71 3.65
N VAL A 183 33.45 -0.38 3.62
CA VAL A 183 32.68 0.33 2.61
C VAL A 183 33.28 1.74 2.39
N ASP A 184 33.28 2.22 1.14
CA ASP A 184 33.83 3.54 0.80
C ASP A 184 32.88 4.64 1.32
N LEU A 185 33.24 5.23 2.46
CA LEU A 185 32.52 6.33 3.11
C LEU A 185 32.96 7.71 2.61
N ASP A 186 34.08 7.77 1.88
CA ASP A 186 34.63 9.06 1.40
C ASP A 186 33.98 9.50 0.10
N HIS A 187 33.48 8.55 -0.69
CA HIS A 187 32.84 8.84 -1.98
C HIS A 187 31.44 8.23 -2.03
N PRO A 188 30.55 8.53 -1.05
CA PRO A 188 29.23 7.95 -1.06
C PRO A 188 28.38 8.52 -2.19
N TYR A 189 27.38 7.79 -2.66
CA TYR A 189 26.35 8.40 -3.48
C TYR A 189 25.29 9.01 -2.56
N ILE A 190 24.75 10.14 -2.96
CA ILE A 190 23.74 10.88 -2.18
C ILE A 190 22.54 11.08 -3.12
N THR A 191 21.36 10.63 -2.70
CA THR A 191 20.23 10.56 -3.63
C THR A 191 19.72 11.94 -4.08
N TYR A 192 20.02 13.04 -3.35
CA TYR A 192 19.69 14.38 -3.82
C TYR A 192 20.76 15.01 -4.74
N ASP A 193 21.90 14.38 -4.95
CA ASP A 193 22.93 14.92 -5.85
C ASP A 193 22.44 14.92 -7.30
N ASN A 194 22.75 15.99 -8.02
CA ASN A 194 22.35 16.15 -9.41
C ASN A 194 22.78 14.97 -10.29
N LYS A 195 24.00 14.45 -10.08
CA LYS A 195 24.51 13.29 -10.84
C LYS A 195 23.65 12.05 -10.63
N TYR A 196 23.20 11.81 -9.39
CA TYR A 196 22.32 10.69 -9.08
C TYR A 196 20.96 10.90 -9.74
N ILE A 197 20.37 12.10 -9.58
CA ILE A 197 19.05 12.45 -10.14
C ILE A 197 19.07 12.35 -11.66
N GLU A 198 20.10 12.90 -12.34
CA GLU A 198 20.23 12.82 -13.79
C GLU A 198 20.34 11.37 -14.29
N THR A 199 21.10 10.53 -13.58
CA THR A 199 21.23 9.11 -13.89
C THR A 199 19.88 8.40 -13.77
N LEU A 200 19.15 8.66 -12.69
CA LEU A 200 17.81 8.10 -12.48
C LEU A 200 16.84 8.55 -13.59
N TRP A 201 16.85 9.82 -13.94
CA TRP A 201 16.01 10.34 -15.03
C TRP A 201 16.34 9.68 -16.37
N TRP A 202 17.62 9.46 -16.61
CA TRP A 202 18.05 8.74 -17.84
C TRP A 202 17.49 7.31 -17.84
N LEU A 203 17.57 6.60 -16.72
CA LEU A 203 17.03 5.24 -16.61
C LEU A 203 15.50 5.22 -16.82
N LEU A 204 14.77 6.14 -16.19
CA LEU A 204 13.33 6.29 -16.38
C LEU A 204 12.99 6.59 -17.86
N LYS A 205 13.80 7.43 -18.51
CA LYS A 205 13.65 7.74 -19.94
C LYS A 205 13.82 6.47 -20.81
N GLN A 206 14.80 5.61 -20.47
CA GLN A 206 14.97 4.34 -21.19
C GLN A 206 13.73 3.44 -21.03
N LEU A 207 13.19 3.34 -19.81
CA LEU A 207 11.98 2.56 -19.54
C LEU A 207 10.77 3.13 -20.30
N TYR A 208 10.63 4.45 -20.32
CA TYR A 208 9.56 5.14 -21.06
C TYR A 208 9.66 4.85 -22.58
N ASN A 209 10.85 4.99 -23.13
CA ASN A 209 11.10 4.74 -24.57
C ASN A 209 10.81 3.29 -24.98
N LYS A 210 10.94 2.35 -24.03
CA LYS A 210 10.60 0.93 -24.24
C LYS A 210 9.11 0.65 -24.05
N GLY A 211 8.29 1.65 -23.70
CA GLY A 211 6.87 1.49 -23.43
C GLY A 211 6.60 0.77 -22.10
N LEU A 212 7.61 0.71 -21.21
CA LEU A 212 7.48 0.03 -19.93
C LEU A 212 7.02 0.95 -18.80
N LEU A 213 7.26 2.27 -18.93
CA LEU A 213 6.84 3.27 -17.94
C LEU A 213 5.53 3.90 -18.40
N TYR A 214 4.48 3.80 -17.58
CA TYR A 214 3.16 4.34 -17.92
C TYR A 214 2.49 4.96 -16.70
N LYS A 215 1.57 5.90 -16.93
CA LYS A 215 0.75 6.50 -15.89
C LYS A 215 -0.53 5.68 -15.73
N GLY A 216 -0.94 5.45 -14.50
CA GLY A 216 -2.16 4.73 -14.18
C GLY A 216 -2.57 4.98 -12.73
N TYR A 217 -3.52 4.21 -12.24
CA TYR A 217 -3.89 4.25 -10.83
C TYR A 217 -4.09 2.82 -10.32
N THR A 218 -3.98 2.67 -9.02
CA THR A 218 -4.35 1.43 -8.35
C THR A 218 -4.87 1.76 -6.95
N ILE A 219 -5.73 0.90 -6.44
CA ILE A 219 -6.19 1.01 -5.05
C ILE A 219 -5.01 0.61 -4.17
N GLN A 220 -4.58 1.51 -3.32
CA GLN A 220 -3.44 1.26 -2.44
C GLN A 220 -3.67 1.89 -1.06
N PRO A 221 -2.97 1.39 -0.04
CA PRO A 221 -3.09 1.97 1.32
C PRO A 221 -2.66 3.43 1.30
N TYR A 222 -3.48 4.28 1.89
CA TYR A 222 -3.27 5.73 1.94
C TYR A 222 -3.52 6.23 3.35
N SER A 223 -2.65 7.10 3.83
CA SER A 223 -2.80 7.75 5.14
C SER A 223 -3.22 9.20 4.98
N PRO A 224 -4.49 9.55 5.22
CA PRO A 224 -4.90 10.96 5.24
C PRO A 224 -4.10 11.80 6.25
N GLY A 225 -3.73 11.20 7.38
CA GLY A 225 -2.95 11.87 8.42
C GLY A 225 -1.52 12.21 8.01
N ALA A 226 -0.92 11.42 7.12
CA ALA A 226 0.44 11.66 6.59
C ALA A 226 0.41 12.28 5.17
N GLY A 227 -0.76 12.27 4.52
CA GLY A 227 -0.93 12.80 3.16
C GLY A 227 -0.20 12.00 2.08
N THR A 228 -0.04 10.69 2.28
CA THR A 228 0.74 9.86 1.35
C THR A 228 0.25 8.40 1.33
N GLY A 229 0.53 7.73 0.21
CA GLY A 229 0.37 6.28 0.10
C GLY A 229 1.40 5.54 0.98
N LEU A 230 1.09 4.32 1.35
CA LEU A 230 1.95 3.46 2.15
C LEU A 230 2.24 2.17 1.37
N SER A 231 3.48 1.72 1.44
CA SER A 231 3.87 0.45 0.84
C SER A 231 3.40 -0.73 1.71
N SER A 232 3.31 -1.92 1.11
CA SER A 232 3.03 -3.15 1.86
C SER A 232 4.08 -3.40 2.95
N HIS A 233 5.33 -3.01 2.69
CA HIS A 233 6.41 -3.11 3.69
C HIS A 233 6.14 -2.23 4.92
N GLU A 234 5.63 -1.02 4.72
CA GLU A 234 5.26 -0.12 5.82
C GLU A 234 4.08 -0.66 6.62
N LEU A 235 3.11 -1.30 5.96
CA LEU A 235 1.98 -1.93 6.65
C LEU A 235 2.39 -3.16 7.45
N ASN A 236 3.52 -3.80 7.10
CA ASN A 236 4.04 -4.96 7.82
C ASN A 236 4.87 -4.58 9.07
N GLN A 237 4.98 -3.28 9.38
CA GLN A 237 5.64 -2.86 10.62
C GLN A 237 4.84 -3.34 11.84
N PRO A 238 5.54 -3.77 12.92
CA PRO A 238 4.84 -4.21 14.13
C PRO A 238 3.91 -3.12 14.67
N GLY A 239 2.67 -3.51 14.99
CA GLY A 239 1.66 -2.60 15.55
C GLY A 239 0.87 -1.80 14.51
N CYS A 240 1.12 -2.00 13.20
CA CYS A 240 0.31 -1.35 12.16
C CYS A 240 -1.10 -1.92 12.14
N TYR A 241 -1.24 -3.23 12.25
CA TYR A 241 -2.55 -3.87 12.35
C TYR A 241 -2.95 -3.98 13.81
N ARG A 242 -4.16 -3.53 14.12
CA ARG A 242 -4.70 -3.51 15.50
C ARG A 242 -6.14 -3.93 15.50
N ASP A 243 -6.55 -4.60 16.57
CA ASP A 243 -7.95 -4.89 16.79
C ASP A 243 -8.68 -3.58 17.13
N VAL A 244 -9.68 -3.25 16.32
CA VAL A 244 -10.60 -2.13 16.53
C VAL A 244 -12.01 -2.68 16.71
N LYS A 245 -12.84 -1.95 17.44
CA LYS A 245 -14.23 -2.34 17.69
C LYS A 245 -15.14 -1.33 17.01
N ASP A 246 -15.55 -1.66 15.79
CA ASP A 246 -16.40 -0.79 14.98
C ASP A 246 -17.85 -1.30 14.97
N LEU A 247 -18.79 -0.40 14.67
CA LEU A 247 -20.17 -0.78 14.39
C LEU A 247 -20.23 -1.25 12.93
N THR A 248 -20.71 -2.47 12.73
CA THR A 248 -20.88 -3.10 11.41
C THR A 248 -22.35 -3.20 11.07
N THR A 249 -22.67 -3.33 9.80
CA THR A 249 -24.05 -3.49 9.37
C THR A 249 -24.19 -4.58 8.30
N THR A 250 -25.32 -5.30 8.37
CA THR A 250 -25.79 -6.17 7.29
C THR A 250 -26.90 -5.39 6.59
N ALA A 251 -26.56 -4.85 5.42
CA ALA A 251 -27.47 -4.01 4.63
C ALA A 251 -28.37 -4.89 3.75
N GLN A 252 -29.58 -4.37 3.45
CA GLN A 252 -30.62 -5.03 2.64
C GLN A 252 -30.71 -4.36 1.28
N PHE A 253 -30.45 -5.11 0.21
CA PHE A 253 -30.48 -4.62 -1.17
C PHE A 253 -31.73 -5.20 -1.85
N LEU A 254 -32.71 -4.35 -2.13
CA LEU A 254 -34.01 -4.77 -2.71
C LEU A 254 -33.83 -5.33 -4.11
N ILE A 255 -34.24 -6.58 -4.32
CA ILE A 255 -34.12 -7.28 -5.62
C ILE A 255 -35.20 -6.74 -6.58
N LYS A 256 -34.78 -6.31 -7.78
CA LYS A 256 -35.69 -5.75 -8.80
C LYS A 256 -36.36 -6.84 -9.64
N ASP A 257 -35.67 -7.93 -9.92
CA ASP A 257 -36.12 -8.98 -10.83
C ASP A 257 -36.22 -10.33 -10.08
N PRO A 258 -37.02 -10.40 -8.99
CA PRO A 258 -37.07 -11.59 -8.15
C PRO A 258 -37.88 -12.72 -8.82
N LYS A 259 -37.60 -13.97 -8.43
CA LYS A 259 -38.47 -15.09 -8.73
C LYS A 259 -39.87 -14.85 -8.10
N ALA A 260 -40.95 -15.26 -8.77
CA ALA A 260 -42.32 -15.02 -8.29
C ALA A 260 -42.56 -15.56 -6.86
N GLU A 261 -41.97 -16.73 -6.53
CA GLU A 261 -42.08 -17.34 -5.20
C GLU A 261 -41.46 -16.48 -4.09
N TRP A 262 -40.46 -15.66 -4.39
CA TRP A 262 -39.75 -14.82 -3.41
C TRP A 262 -40.58 -13.60 -2.98
N THR A 263 -41.62 -13.25 -3.72
CA THR A 263 -42.47 -12.09 -3.43
C THR A 263 -43.76 -12.43 -2.68
N LYS A 264 -44.01 -13.70 -2.43
CA LYS A 264 -45.29 -14.16 -1.82
C LYS A 264 -45.44 -13.75 -0.37
N TRP A 265 -44.32 -13.67 0.38
CA TRP A 265 -44.32 -13.35 1.80
C TRP A 265 -44.06 -11.86 2.07
N GLY A 266 -43.04 -11.31 1.42
CA GLY A 266 -42.63 -9.92 1.60
C GLY A 266 -41.67 -9.49 0.51
N LYS A 267 -41.10 -8.30 0.64
CA LYS A 267 -40.12 -7.81 -0.33
C LYS A 267 -38.84 -8.68 -0.28
N PRO A 268 -38.28 -9.06 -1.43
CA PRO A 268 -37.04 -9.86 -1.48
C PRO A 268 -35.79 -8.99 -1.46
N TYR A 269 -34.82 -9.39 -0.66
CA TYR A 269 -33.55 -8.66 -0.48
C TYR A 269 -32.36 -9.59 -0.52
N PHE A 270 -31.29 -9.16 -1.17
CA PHE A 270 -29.96 -9.65 -0.88
C PHE A 270 -29.50 -8.99 0.41
N ILE A 271 -28.75 -9.69 1.27
CA ILE A 271 -28.11 -9.07 2.43
C ILE A 271 -26.60 -9.21 2.33
N ALA A 272 -25.89 -8.11 2.55
CA ALA A 272 -24.42 -8.09 2.57
C ALA A 272 -23.91 -7.37 3.82
N TRP A 273 -22.89 -7.95 4.44
CA TRP A 273 -22.29 -7.44 5.69
C TRP A 273 -21.04 -6.64 5.38
N THR A 274 -20.85 -5.55 6.12
CA THR A 274 -19.64 -4.72 5.99
C THR A 274 -19.16 -4.21 7.36
N THR A 275 -17.84 -4.14 7.52
CA THR A 275 -17.18 -3.49 8.66
C THR A 275 -16.93 -2.00 8.41
N THR A 276 -17.19 -1.53 7.18
CA THR A 276 -16.93 -0.14 6.76
C THR A 276 -18.18 0.46 6.11
N PRO A 277 -19.25 0.76 6.89
CA PRO A 277 -20.50 1.32 6.33
C PRO A 277 -20.29 2.55 5.45
N TRP A 278 -19.24 3.35 5.68
CA TRP A 278 -18.95 4.55 4.89
C TRP A 278 -18.65 4.24 3.41
N THR A 279 -18.37 2.98 3.05
CA THR A 279 -18.15 2.58 1.65
C THR A 279 -19.46 2.23 0.92
N LEU A 280 -20.56 2.01 1.65
CA LEU A 280 -21.86 1.63 1.06
C LEU A 280 -22.39 2.62 0.01
N PRO A 281 -22.21 3.95 0.17
CA PRO A 281 -22.64 4.89 -0.88
C PRO A 281 -21.94 4.68 -2.24
N SER A 282 -20.78 4.00 -2.23
CA SER A 282 -20.00 3.68 -3.45
C SER A 282 -20.25 2.25 -3.96
N ASN A 283 -21.26 1.56 -3.42
CA ASN A 283 -21.65 0.23 -3.88
C ASN A 283 -22.15 0.30 -5.34
N VAL A 284 -21.66 -0.64 -6.19
CA VAL A 284 -22.10 -0.75 -7.59
C VAL A 284 -22.43 -2.20 -7.99
N ALA A 285 -22.11 -3.18 -7.17
CA ALA A 285 -22.42 -4.60 -7.43
C ALA A 285 -22.46 -5.38 -6.12
N LEU A 286 -23.04 -6.58 -6.19
CA LEU A 286 -22.95 -7.59 -5.14
C LEU A 286 -22.24 -8.81 -5.75
N CYS A 287 -21.28 -9.37 -5.02
CA CYS A 287 -20.47 -10.49 -5.51
C CYS A 287 -20.82 -11.76 -4.74
N VAL A 288 -21.06 -12.85 -5.47
CA VAL A 288 -21.38 -14.17 -4.91
C VAL A 288 -20.36 -15.22 -5.39
N GLY A 289 -20.15 -16.24 -4.58
CA GLY A 289 -19.28 -17.36 -4.95
C GLY A 289 -20.00 -18.32 -5.91
N PRO A 290 -19.47 -18.61 -7.11
CA PRO A 290 -20.20 -19.41 -8.10
C PRO A 290 -20.58 -20.81 -7.61
N LYS A 291 -19.80 -21.38 -6.69
CA LYS A 291 -19.97 -22.75 -6.17
C LYS A 291 -20.66 -22.81 -4.81
N ILE A 292 -20.90 -21.66 -4.19
CA ILE A 292 -21.54 -21.57 -2.86
C ILE A 292 -23.03 -21.84 -3.01
N ASP A 293 -23.61 -22.52 -2.01
CA ASP A 293 -25.05 -22.76 -1.91
C ASP A 293 -25.70 -21.57 -1.21
N TYR A 294 -26.75 -21.04 -1.85
CA TYR A 294 -27.54 -19.90 -1.37
C TYR A 294 -28.98 -20.36 -1.15
N VAL A 295 -29.68 -19.67 -0.26
CA VAL A 295 -31.08 -19.95 0.05
C VAL A 295 -31.88 -18.65 0.04
N ALA A 296 -33.15 -18.77 -0.35
CA ALA A 296 -34.15 -17.72 -0.15
C ALA A 296 -34.96 -18.10 1.10
N ILE A 297 -35.12 -17.16 2.02
CA ILE A 297 -35.67 -17.39 3.37
C ILE A 297 -36.80 -16.39 3.63
N GLU A 298 -38.01 -16.88 3.84
CA GLU A 298 -39.11 -16.05 4.37
C GLU A 298 -38.87 -15.79 5.87
N THR A 299 -38.95 -14.54 6.28
CA THR A 299 -38.72 -14.09 7.65
C THR A 299 -39.24 -12.67 7.84
N TYR A 300 -38.74 -11.96 8.84
CA TYR A 300 -39.09 -10.58 9.18
C TYR A 300 -37.81 -9.75 9.39
N ASN A 301 -37.91 -8.47 9.11
CA ASN A 301 -36.84 -7.53 9.48
C ASN A 301 -36.75 -7.45 11.01
N LEU A 302 -35.56 -7.57 11.55
CA LEU A 302 -35.29 -7.66 13.00
C LEU A 302 -35.65 -6.37 13.76
N TYR A 303 -35.76 -5.23 13.07
CA TYR A 303 -35.99 -3.93 13.73
C TYR A 303 -37.44 -3.50 13.71
N ASN A 304 -38.12 -3.64 12.56
CA ASN A 304 -39.49 -3.16 12.38
C ASN A 304 -40.53 -4.28 12.25
N GLY A 305 -40.10 -5.54 12.10
CA GLY A 305 -41.01 -6.68 12.00
C GLY A 305 -41.72 -6.82 10.66
N GLU A 306 -41.32 -6.09 9.62
CA GLU A 306 -41.90 -6.22 8.28
C GLU A 306 -41.56 -7.59 7.66
N PRO A 307 -42.55 -8.28 7.05
CA PRO A 307 -42.27 -9.51 6.33
C PRO A 307 -41.31 -9.26 5.17
N MET A 308 -40.38 -10.19 4.97
CA MET A 308 -39.35 -10.08 3.92
C MET A 308 -38.85 -11.46 3.52
N THR A 309 -38.28 -11.53 2.31
CA THR A 309 -37.53 -12.71 1.84
C THR A 309 -36.06 -12.32 1.76
N LEU A 310 -35.20 -13.07 2.44
CA LEU A 310 -33.74 -12.85 2.44
C LEU A 310 -33.06 -13.84 1.51
N VAL A 311 -32.05 -13.38 0.76
CA VAL A 311 -31.16 -14.26 0.00
C VAL A 311 -29.77 -14.14 0.64
N MET A 312 -29.18 -15.31 1.03
CA MET A 312 -27.85 -15.38 1.64
C MET A 312 -27.29 -16.80 1.50
N ALA A 313 -26.01 -16.97 1.81
CA ALA A 313 -25.38 -18.31 1.79
C ALA A 313 -26.00 -19.22 2.86
N GLU A 314 -26.35 -20.42 2.48
CA GLU A 314 -27.00 -21.44 3.35
C GLU A 314 -26.17 -21.70 4.60
N ALA A 315 -24.85 -21.84 4.44
CA ALA A 315 -23.92 -22.14 5.54
C ALA A 315 -23.91 -21.08 6.65
N LEU A 316 -24.36 -19.85 6.35
CA LEU A 316 -24.30 -18.71 7.27
C LEU A 316 -25.67 -18.36 7.89
N VAL A 317 -26.74 -19.07 7.54
CA VAL A 317 -28.10 -18.82 8.05
C VAL A 317 -28.12 -18.82 9.59
N GLY A 318 -27.44 -19.79 10.21
CA GLY A 318 -27.39 -19.93 11.69
C GLY A 318 -26.71 -18.77 12.42
N SER A 319 -25.94 -17.93 11.72
CA SER A 319 -25.33 -16.72 12.31
C SER A 319 -26.32 -15.56 12.42
N TYR A 320 -27.44 -15.65 11.71
CA TYR A 320 -28.46 -14.59 11.65
C TYR A 320 -29.79 -15.00 12.25
N LEU A 321 -30.20 -16.25 12.01
CA LEU A 321 -31.51 -16.76 12.35
C LEU A 321 -31.35 -18.00 13.26
N LYS A 322 -32.10 -18.04 14.34
CA LYS A 322 -31.98 -19.11 15.33
C LYS A 322 -32.65 -20.40 14.83
N ALA A 323 -31.97 -21.51 14.94
CA ALA A 323 -32.46 -22.82 14.49
C ALA A 323 -33.78 -23.24 15.19
N ASP A 324 -33.95 -22.84 16.46
CA ASP A 324 -35.17 -23.14 17.23
C ASP A 324 -36.40 -22.33 16.76
N GLN A 325 -36.22 -21.39 15.85
CA GLN A 325 -37.28 -20.56 15.28
C GLN A 325 -37.61 -20.90 13.82
N GLU A 326 -37.01 -21.97 13.29
CA GLU A 326 -37.30 -22.48 11.96
C GLU A 326 -38.69 -23.11 11.91
N CYS A 327 -39.53 -22.65 10.98
CA CYS A 327 -40.87 -23.18 10.73
C CYS A 327 -40.82 -24.14 9.53
N LYS A 328 -40.77 -25.43 9.78
CA LYS A 328 -40.67 -26.44 8.70
C LYS A 328 -42.00 -26.76 8.03
N GLU A 329 -43.11 -26.54 8.71
CA GLU A 329 -44.45 -26.80 8.21
C GLU A 329 -45.45 -25.71 8.67
N GLY A 330 -46.47 -25.51 7.87
CA GLY A 330 -47.53 -24.56 8.18
C GLY A 330 -47.16 -23.08 7.89
N ASP A 331 -47.95 -22.17 8.38
CA ASP A 331 -47.71 -20.73 8.22
C ASP A 331 -46.59 -20.24 9.14
N LEU A 332 -45.88 -19.24 8.69
CA LEU A 332 -44.81 -18.63 9.50
C LEU A 332 -45.46 -17.94 10.73
N LEU A 333 -44.93 -18.24 11.92
CA LEU A 333 -45.41 -17.65 13.17
C LEU A 333 -45.22 -16.13 13.15
N PRO A 334 -46.03 -15.33 13.91
CA PRO A 334 -45.85 -13.88 13.97
C PRO A 334 -44.50 -13.50 14.60
N PHE A 335 -43.95 -12.40 14.13
CA PHE A 335 -42.79 -11.74 14.72
C PHE A 335 -43.15 -11.20 16.12
N ASP A 336 -42.27 -11.39 17.11
CA ASP A 336 -42.44 -10.85 18.45
C ASP A 336 -41.09 -10.31 18.97
N LYS A 337 -40.95 -9.00 18.88
CA LYS A 337 -39.72 -8.30 19.26
C LYS A 337 -39.38 -8.46 20.76
N GLU A 338 -40.43 -8.43 21.61
CA GLU A 338 -40.24 -8.53 23.06
C GLU A 338 -39.72 -9.92 23.48
N LYS A 339 -40.21 -10.93 22.80
CA LYS A 339 -39.75 -12.33 23.03
C LYS A 339 -38.52 -12.68 22.18
N LYS A 340 -38.03 -11.75 21.39
CA LYS A 340 -36.91 -11.97 20.43
C LYS A 340 -37.21 -13.16 19.51
N GLN A 341 -38.46 -13.25 19.08
CA GLN A 341 -38.97 -14.31 18.21
C GLN A 341 -39.02 -13.79 16.78
N CYS A 342 -38.18 -14.33 15.91
CA CYS A 342 -38.13 -14.01 14.48
C CYS A 342 -38.19 -15.32 13.68
N PRO A 343 -39.40 -15.85 13.45
CA PRO A 343 -39.57 -17.12 12.73
C PRO A 343 -39.09 -17.01 11.27
N TRP A 344 -38.66 -18.14 10.73
CA TRP A 344 -38.13 -18.17 9.38
C TRP A 344 -38.30 -19.56 8.75
N ARG A 345 -38.28 -19.62 7.40
CA ARG A 345 -38.21 -20.89 6.65
C ARG A 345 -37.51 -20.70 5.31
N ILE A 346 -36.80 -21.74 4.87
CA ILE A 346 -36.18 -21.76 3.53
C ILE A 346 -37.28 -22.11 2.51
N ILE A 347 -37.34 -21.35 1.41
CA ILE A 347 -38.33 -21.55 0.34
C ILE A 347 -37.67 -21.89 -1.01
N ASP A 348 -36.35 -21.66 -1.14
CA ASP A 348 -35.64 -21.95 -2.40
C ASP A 348 -34.17 -22.20 -2.11
N HIS A 349 -33.55 -23.07 -2.89
CA HIS A 349 -32.10 -23.37 -2.88
C HIS A 349 -31.52 -23.10 -4.26
N MET A 350 -30.33 -22.50 -4.32
CA MET A 350 -29.70 -22.13 -5.59
C MET A 350 -28.17 -22.07 -5.44
N LYS A 351 -27.46 -22.14 -6.54
CA LYS A 351 -26.02 -21.85 -6.59
C LYS A 351 -25.78 -20.37 -6.87
N GLY A 352 -24.59 -19.89 -6.55
CA GLY A 352 -24.22 -18.52 -6.89
C GLY A 352 -24.39 -18.19 -8.37
N THR A 353 -24.13 -19.16 -9.25
CA THR A 353 -24.34 -19.01 -10.69
C THR A 353 -25.80 -18.72 -11.06
N ASP A 354 -26.76 -19.14 -10.25
CA ASP A 354 -28.19 -18.90 -10.50
C ASP A 354 -28.62 -17.48 -10.11
N LEU A 355 -27.77 -16.77 -9.36
CA LEU A 355 -27.99 -15.40 -8.92
C LEU A 355 -27.35 -14.36 -9.86
N GLU A 356 -26.41 -14.80 -10.72
CA GLU A 356 -25.65 -13.90 -11.60
C GLU A 356 -26.60 -13.09 -12.49
N GLY A 357 -26.35 -11.78 -12.55
CA GLY A 357 -27.13 -10.86 -13.40
C GLY A 357 -28.40 -10.31 -12.77
N LEU A 358 -28.86 -10.86 -11.62
CA LEU A 358 -30.04 -10.31 -10.94
C LEU A 358 -29.76 -8.88 -10.48
N HIS A 359 -30.70 -7.95 -10.74
CA HIS A 359 -30.55 -6.53 -10.38
C HIS A 359 -31.16 -6.25 -9.02
N TYR A 360 -30.64 -5.20 -8.37
CA TYR A 360 -31.16 -4.69 -7.11
C TYR A 360 -31.23 -3.15 -7.15
N GLU A 361 -32.00 -2.55 -6.25
CA GLU A 361 -32.08 -1.10 -6.12
C GLU A 361 -30.81 -0.56 -5.42
N GLN A 362 -30.28 0.56 -5.92
CA GLN A 362 -29.14 1.22 -5.27
C GLN A 362 -29.50 1.52 -3.81
N LEU A 363 -28.68 1.05 -2.88
CA LEU A 363 -28.94 1.16 -1.43
C LEU A 363 -29.03 2.62 -0.97
N LEU A 364 -28.02 3.41 -1.36
CA LEU A 364 -27.91 4.84 -1.03
C LEU A 364 -27.77 5.61 -2.36
N PRO A 365 -28.92 6.05 -2.95
CA PRO A 365 -28.90 6.66 -4.29
C PRO A 365 -28.45 8.12 -4.26
N TRP A 366 -27.25 8.38 -3.73
CA TRP A 366 -26.67 9.72 -3.64
C TRP A 366 -26.06 10.16 -4.97
N VAL A 367 -25.40 9.24 -5.66
CA VAL A 367 -24.67 9.50 -6.92
C VAL A 367 -24.85 8.31 -7.85
N LYS A 368 -25.09 8.56 -9.12
CA LYS A 368 -25.13 7.53 -10.16
C LYS A 368 -23.72 7.27 -10.69
N PRO A 369 -23.34 6.02 -10.97
CA PRO A 369 -22.05 5.72 -11.59
C PRO A 369 -21.93 6.35 -12.97
N CYS A 370 -20.74 6.83 -13.31
CA CYS A 370 -20.43 7.37 -14.63
C CYS A 370 -18.97 7.03 -14.99
N GLU A 371 -18.73 6.92 -16.28
CA GLU A 371 -17.39 6.60 -16.81
C GLU A 371 -16.95 7.67 -17.82
N LYS A 372 -15.63 7.89 -17.90
CA LYS A 372 -15.05 8.81 -18.88
C LYS A 372 -15.05 8.17 -20.27
N VAL A 373 -15.46 8.94 -21.28
CA VAL A 373 -15.53 8.49 -22.67
C VAL A 373 -14.34 9.12 -23.42
N ASP A 374 -13.25 8.35 -23.59
CA ASP A 374 -12.06 8.81 -24.31
C ASP A 374 -11.41 7.65 -25.08
N ALA A 375 -10.27 7.90 -25.69
CA ALA A 375 -9.54 6.91 -26.50
C ALA A 375 -9.00 5.72 -25.69
N PHE A 376 -9.00 5.80 -24.36
CA PHE A 376 -8.51 4.76 -23.46
C PHE A 376 -9.63 4.09 -22.68
N ALA A 377 -10.87 4.52 -22.87
CA ALA A 377 -12.03 3.94 -22.20
C ALA A 377 -12.22 2.47 -22.59
N PRO A 378 -12.61 1.62 -21.67
CA PRO A 378 -12.92 0.22 -22.01
C PRO A 378 -14.00 0.13 -23.10
N ALA A 379 -13.97 -0.95 -23.88
CA ALA A 379 -14.91 -1.14 -25.00
C ALA A 379 -16.37 -1.04 -24.55
N PHE A 380 -16.72 -1.66 -23.40
CA PHE A 380 -18.10 -1.62 -22.90
C PHE A 380 -18.59 -0.19 -22.62
N VAL A 381 -17.69 0.71 -22.19
CA VAL A 381 -18.02 2.13 -21.93
C VAL A 381 -18.30 2.86 -23.27
N THR A 382 -17.42 2.68 -24.24
CA THR A 382 -17.55 3.36 -25.55
C THR A 382 -18.78 2.84 -26.32
N GLU A 383 -19.05 1.54 -26.25
CA GLU A 383 -20.22 0.91 -26.86
C GLU A 383 -21.51 1.41 -26.20
N TYR A 384 -21.53 1.48 -24.86
CA TYR A 384 -22.68 1.98 -24.09
C TYR A 384 -22.94 3.45 -24.43
N ALA A 385 -21.89 4.29 -24.44
CA ALA A 385 -22.01 5.71 -24.78
C ALA A 385 -22.55 5.93 -26.22
N ALA A 386 -22.15 5.08 -27.16
CA ALA A 386 -22.66 5.14 -28.54
C ALA A 386 -24.14 4.73 -28.63
N ALA A 387 -24.56 3.77 -27.80
CA ALA A 387 -25.94 3.29 -27.74
C ALA A 387 -26.86 4.26 -26.97
N HIS A 388 -26.32 5.06 -26.05
CA HIS A 388 -27.07 5.96 -25.18
C HIS A 388 -26.52 7.40 -25.23
N PRO A 389 -26.58 8.06 -26.39
CA PRO A 389 -26.04 9.43 -26.53
C PRO A 389 -26.77 10.45 -25.62
N GLU A 390 -27.99 10.18 -25.19
CA GLU A 390 -28.77 11.01 -24.26
C GLU A 390 -28.20 11.00 -22.83
N LYS A 391 -27.42 9.98 -22.48
CA LYS A 391 -26.77 9.85 -21.18
C LYS A 391 -25.34 10.43 -21.16
N VAL A 392 -24.84 10.87 -22.32
CA VAL A 392 -23.49 11.45 -22.46
C VAL A 392 -23.55 12.94 -22.09
N PHE A 393 -22.64 13.38 -21.24
CA PHE A 393 -22.48 14.80 -20.89
C PHE A 393 -21.02 15.22 -20.94
N ALA A 394 -20.79 16.51 -21.11
CA ALA A 394 -19.44 17.09 -21.13
C ALA A 394 -19.11 17.66 -19.75
N SER A 395 -17.84 17.70 -19.38
CA SER A 395 -17.37 18.47 -18.22
C SER A 395 -17.73 19.97 -18.42
N GLU A 396 -17.81 20.71 -17.31
CA GLU A 396 -18.15 22.14 -17.30
C GLU A 396 -17.23 22.95 -18.22
N ASP A 397 -15.96 22.57 -18.34
CA ASP A 397 -14.98 23.21 -19.22
C ASP A 397 -15.00 22.68 -20.67
N GLY A 398 -15.81 21.68 -20.94
CA GLY A 398 -16.00 21.10 -22.28
C GLY A 398 -14.87 20.21 -22.78
N ARG A 399 -13.85 19.94 -21.97
CA ARG A 399 -12.67 19.18 -22.40
C ARG A 399 -12.88 17.67 -22.42
N ASP A 400 -13.65 17.16 -21.49
CA ASP A 400 -13.87 15.73 -21.29
C ASP A 400 -15.33 15.36 -21.47
N LYS A 401 -15.59 14.12 -21.85
CA LYS A 401 -16.96 13.58 -21.95
C LYS A 401 -17.10 12.39 -20.99
N PHE A 402 -18.28 12.25 -20.46
CA PHE A 402 -18.66 11.20 -19.53
C PHE A 402 -20.00 10.61 -19.95
N VAL A 403 -20.27 9.37 -19.52
CA VAL A 403 -21.57 8.72 -19.74
C VAL A 403 -22.09 8.17 -18.42
N GLU A 404 -23.35 8.49 -18.08
CA GLU A 404 -24.04 7.92 -16.90
C GLU A 404 -24.37 6.46 -17.22
N MET A 405 -24.05 5.54 -16.29
CA MET A 405 -24.13 4.09 -16.53
C MET A 405 -24.86 3.34 -15.39
N ASP A 406 -25.89 3.94 -14.82
CA ASP A 406 -26.64 3.34 -13.71
C ASP A 406 -27.29 1.98 -14.09
N SER A 407 -27.69 1.80 -15.35
CA SER A 407 -28.30 0.54 -15.83
C SER A 407 -27.31 -0.63 -15.90
N GLU A 408 -26.00 -0.34 -15.95
CA GLU A 408 -24.95 -1.38 -16.01
C GLU A 408 -24.44 -1.77 -14.62
N ALA A 409 -24.83 -1.01 -13.61
CA ALA A 409 -24.48 -1.24 -12.20
C ALA A 409 -25.60 -1.99 -11.47
N PHE A 410 -25.42 -2.18 -10.18
CA PHE A 410 -26.42 -2.68 -9.23
C PHE A 410 -26.96 -4.06 -9.60
N ARG A 411 -26.04 -4.95 -9.97
CA ARG A 411 -26.36 -6.35 -10.28
C ARG A 411 -25.39 -7.31 -9.59
N VAL A 412 -25.80 -8.59 -9.50
CA VAL A 412 -25.00 -9.65 -8.91
C VAL A 412 -23.96 -10.11 -9.92
N ILE A 413 -22.71 -10.25 -9.45
CA ILE A 413 -21.56 -10.75 -10.23
C ILE A 413 -20.93 -11.94 -9.51
N LEU A 414 -20.07 -12.69 -10.22
CA LEU A 414 -19.39 -13.85 -9.67
C LEU A 414 -17.95 -13.53 -9.26
N GLY A 415 -17.51 -14.10 -8.13
CA GLY A 415 -16.13 -13.99 -7.68
C GLY A 415 -15.68 -15.18 -6.86
N ASP A 416 -14.58 -15.80 -7.28
CA ASP A 416 -14.04 -17.00 -6.63
C ASP A 416 -13.46 -16.73 -5.22
N TYR A 417 -13.29 -15.47 -4.85
CA TYR A 417 -12.73 -15.10 -3.53
C TYR A 417 -13.79 -15.03 -2.42
N VAL A 418 -15.06 -15.11 -2.76
CA VAL A 418 -16.15 -15.10 -1.78
C VAL A 418 -16.07 -16.37 -0.93
N THR A 419 -16.15 -16.22 0.40
CA THR A 419 -16.11 -17.34 1.35
C THR A 419 -17.37 -17.39 2.22
N THR A 420 -17.49 -18.46 2.99
CA THR A 420 -18.55 -18.62 4.01
C THR A 420 -17.95 -18.69 5.42
N ASP A 421 -16.80 -18.05 5.63
CA ASP A 421 -16.16 -18.01 6.95
C ASP A 421 -16.85 -17.00 7.87
N ASP A 422 -17.35 -15.89 7.29
CA ASP A 422 -18.09 -14.86 8.02
C ASP A 422 -19.02 -14.10 7.05
N GLY A 423 -19.73 -13.11 7.56
CA GLY A 423 -20.64 -12.28 6.77
C GLY A 423 -21.91 -13.02 6.34
N THR A 424 -22.32 -12.85 5.10
CA THR A 424 -23.55 -13.41 4.52
C THR A 424 -23.29 -14.31 3.31
N GLY A 425 -22.02 -14.44 2.88
CA GLY A 425 -21.67 -15.09 1.63
C GLY A 425 -21.97 -14.23 0.40
N ILE A 426 -22.37 -12.98 0.60
CA ILE A 426 -22.56 -11.96 -0.45
C ILE A 426 -21.72 -10.75 -0.06
N VAL A 427 -20.82 -10.34 -0.95
CA VAL A 427 -19.88 -9.23 -0.70
C VAL A 427 -20.37 -8.00 -1.46
N HIS A 428 -20.50 -6.85 -0.78
CA HIS A 428 -20.78 -5.60 -1.45
C HIS A 428 -19.51 -5.08 -2.14
N ILE A 429 -19.66 -4.57 -3.37
CA ILE A 429 -18.52 -4.17 -4.22
C ILE A 429 -18.48 -2.66 -4.35
N ALA A 430 -17.36 -2.06 -3.88
CA ALA A 430 -17.08 -0.63 -4.00
C ALA A 430 -15.69 -0.45 -4.65
N PRO A 431 -15.61 -0.47 -5.99
CA PRO A 431 -14.33 -0.54 -6.73
C PRO A 431 -13.36 0.61 -6.44
N THR A 432 -13.83 1.73 -5.92
CA THR A 432 -12.98 2.88 -5.59
C THR A 432 -12.27 2.72 -4.24
N PHE A 433 -12.63 1.69 -3.44
CA PHE A 433 -12.06 1.51 -2.08
C PHE A 433 -11.54 0.10 -1.80
N GLY A 434 -11.77 -0.86 -2.70
CA GLY A 434 -11.27 -2.23 -2.57
C GLY A 434 -10.50 -2.67 -3.81
N ALA A 435 -9.29 -3.21 -3.63
CA ALA A 435 -8.47 -3.68 -4.75
C ALA A 435 -9.10 -4.92 -5.43
N ASP A 436 -9.61 -5.84 -4.63
CA ASP A 436 -10.32 -7.02 -5.14
C ASP A 436 -11.66 -6.61 -5.78
N ASP A 437 -12.35 -5.64 -5.17
CA ASP A 437 -13.58 -5.06 -5.71
C ASP A 437 -13.33 -4.45 -7.09
N ALA A 438 -12.25 -3.66 -7.23
CA ALA A 438 -11.89 -3.03 -8.50
C ALA A 438 -11.61 -4.08 -9.58
N LYS A 439 -10.94 -5.17 -9.20
CA LYS A 439 -10.61 -6.25 -10.13
C LYS A 439 -11.87 -6.97 -10.60
N VAL A 440 -12.72 -7.43 -9.66
CA VAL A 440 -13.91 -8.22 -10.01
C VAL A 440 -14.94 -7.38 -10.77
N ALA A 441 -15.08 -6.10 -10.41
CA ALA A 441 -15.98 -5.18 -11.12
C ALA A 441 -15.51 -4.98 -12.58
N LYS A 442 -14.20 -4.77 -12.77
CA LYS A 442 -13.60 -4.63 -14.10
C LYS A 442 -13.81 -5.90 -14.95
N ASP A 443 -13.56 -7.07 -14.37
CA ASP A 443 -13.72 -8.36 -15.06
C ASP A 443 -15.19 -8.60 -15.48
N ALA A 444 -16.14 -8.05 -14.72
CA ALA A 444 -17.59 -8.15 -14.98
C ALA A 444 -18.16 -6.94 -15.74
N ASN A 445 -17.34 -5.98 -16.19
CA ASN A 445 -17.75 -4.76 -16.88
C ASN A 445 -18.76 -3.94 -16.04
N ILE A 446 -18.50 -3.79 -14.74
CA ILE A 446 -19.30 -2.94 -13.85
C ILE A 446 -18.63 -1.56 -13.79
N PRO A 447 -19.34 -0.46 -14.07
CA PRO A 447 -18.79 0.89 -13.93
C PRO A 447 -18.52 1.21 -12.46
N ALA A 448 -17.41 1.89 -12.17
CA ALA A 448 -17.13 2.34 -10.82
C ALA A 448 -17.91 3.63 -10.51
N LEU A 449 -18.17 3.89 -9.23
CA LEU A 449 -18.85 5.11 -8.81
C LEU A 449 -17.80 6.19 -8.51
N TYR A 450 -17.56 7.05 -9.50
CA TYR A 450 -16.67 8.20 -9.40
C TYR A 450 -17.45 9.50 -9.31
N LEU A 451 -16.88 10.49 -8.64
CA LEU A 451 -17.25 11.90 -8.74
C LEU A 451 -16.36 12.57 -9.78
N ILE A 452 -16.81 13.68 -10.33
CA ILE A 452 -16.02 14.52 -11.23
C ILE A 452 -15.83 15.87 -10.55
N ASN A 453 -14.59 16.24 -10.28
CA ASN A 453 -14.28 17.52 -9.64
C ASN A 453 -14.26 18.68 -10.66
N LYS A 454 -14.16 19.91 -10.20
CA LYS A 454 -14.12 21.12 -11.06
C LYS A 454 -12.97 21.14 -12.07
N LYS A 455 -11.98 20.26 -11.93
CA LYS A 455 -10.87 20.13 -12.90
C LYS A 455 -11.18 19.09 -13.98
N GLY A 456 -12.34 18.45 -13.95
CA GLY A 456 -12.69 17.36 -14.86
C GLY A 456 -12.03 16.03 -14.52
N GLU A 457 -11.47 15.90 -13.30
CA GLU A 457 -10.81 14.68 -12.87
C GLU A 457 -11.80 13.74 -12.17
N THR A 458 -11.74 12.45 -12.49
CA THR A 458 -12.50 11.41 -11.77
C THR A 458 -11.86 11.18 -10.41
N ARG A 459 -12.70 11.13 -9.37
CA ARG A 459 -12.27 10.94 -7.97
C ARG A 459 -13.24 10.00 -7.25
N PRO A 460 -12.81 9.24 -6.25
CA PRO A 460 -13.75 8.51 -5.39
C PRO A 460 -14.62 9.50 -4.60
N MET A 461 -15.65 9.03 -3.94
CA MET A 461 -16.55 9.89 -3.15
C MET A 461 -15.84 10.59 -2.00
N VAL A 462 -14.74 10.03 -1.52
CA VAL A 462 -13.95 10.55 -0.40
C VAL A 462 -12.69 11.23 -0.95
N ASP A 463 -12.33 12.38 -0.42
CA ASP A 463 -11.13 13.12 -0.83
C ASP A 463 -9.86 12.62 -0.09
N LEU A 464 -8.72 13.24 -0.39
CA LEU A 464 -7.44 12.88 0.22
C LEU A 464 -7.34 13.25 1.71
N GLN A 465 -8.25 14.06 2.22
CA GLN A 465 -8.34 14.34 3.66
C GLN A 465 -9.20 13.30 4.40
N GLY A 466 -9.86 12.41 3.66
CA GLY A 466 -10.71 11.38 4.25
C GLY A 466 -12.12 11.87 4.56
N LYS A 467 -12.64 12.80 3.78
CA LYS A 467 -14.04 13.30 3.90
C LYS A 467 -14.76 13.22 2.55
N PHE A 468 -16.07 13.12 2.58
CA PHE A 468 -16.88 13.20 1.36
C PHE A 468 -16.72 14.58 0.70
N TYR A 469 -16.61 14.61 -0.62
CA TYR A 469 -16.48 15.87 -1.37
C TYR A 469 -17.67 16.79 -1.10
N LEU A 470 -17.37 18.09 -1.01
CA LEU A 470 -18.44 19.10 -0.99
C LEU A 470 -19.03 19.22 -2.40
N ILE A 471 -20.36 19.46 -2.49
CA ILE A 471 -21.04 19.57 -3.79
C ILE A 471 -20.43 20.72 -4.62
N GLU A 472 -20.07 21.80 -3.96
CA GLU A 472 -19.45 22.96 -4.60
C GLU A 472 -18.05 22.70 -5.17
N ASP A 473 -17.40 21.61 -4.84
CA ASP A 473 -16.09 21.21 -5.39
C ASP A 473 -16.24 20.32 -6.63
N LEU A 474 -17.48 19.95 -6.99
CA LEU A 474 -17.77 19.06 -8.10
C LEU A 474 -18.11 19.84 -9.37
N ASP A 475 -17.92 19.20 -10.52
CA ASP A 475 -18.28 19.70 -11.85
C ASP A 475 -19.81 19.89 -11.92
N ALA A 476 -20.27 21.06 -12.37
CA ALA A 476 -21.70 21.43 -12.35
C ALA A 476 -22.54 20.54 -13.29
N ASN A 477 -21.99 20.15 -14.45
CA ASN A 477 -22.70 19.28 -15.39
C ASN A 477 -22.82 17.85 -14.81
N PHE A 478 -21.77 17.35 -14.19
CA PHE A 478 -21.81 16.08 -13.46
C PHE A 478 -22.85 16.11 -12.34
N VAL A 479 -22.87 17.19 -11.54
CA VAL A 479 -23.84 17.35 -10.44
C VAL A 479 -25.27 17.31 -11.00
N SER A 480 -25.50 17.97 -12.14
CA SER A 480 -26.82 17.98 -12.79
C SER A 480 -27.22 16.60 -13.32
N ALA A 481 -26.27 15.84 -13.87
CA ALA A 481 -26.54 14.55 -14.51
C ALA A 481 -26.62 13.39 -13.51
N CYS A 482 -25.75 13.38 -12.50
CA CYS A 482 -25.50 12.18 -11.71
C CYS A 482 -25.74 12.32 -10.20
N VAL A 483 -25.83 13.53 -9.64
CA VAL A 483 -25.90 13.71 -8.18
C VAL A 483 -27.33 14.02 -7.71
N ASN A 484 -27.83 13.21 -6.77
CA ASN A 484 -29.01 13.53 -6.00
C ASN A 484 -28.62 14.52 -4.89
N LYS A 485 -28.76 15.82 -5.20
CA LYS A 485 -28.29 16.89 -4.30
C LYS A 485 -28.91 16.81 -2.91
N GLU A 486 -30.20 16.50 -2.82
CA GLU A 486 -30.93 16.44 -1.54
C GLU A 486 -30.33 15.33 -0.65
N ALA A 487 -30.17 14.13 -1.21
CA ALA A 487 -29.67 12.99 -0.46
C ALA A 487 -28.18 13.14 -0.11
N TYR A 488 -27.36 13.61 -1.07
CA TYR A 488 -25.91 13.73 -0.87
C TYR A 488 -25.53 14.86 0.10
N ALA A 489 -26.29 15.96 0.10
CA ALA A 489 -25.96 17.16 0.91
C ALA A 489 -25.88 16.88 2.41
N HIS A 490 -26.62 15.86 2.90
CA HIS A 490 -26.60 15.50 4.33
C HIS A 490 -25.22 15.06 4.79
N HIS A 491 -24.40 14.50 3.89
CA HIS A 491 -23.09 13.94 4.23
C HIS A 491 -21.91 14.62 3.51
N ALA A 492 -22.20 15.63 2.67
CA ALA A 492 -21.14 16.38 1.99
C ALA A 492 -20.21 17.04 3.03
N GLY A 493 -18.93 16.69 3.00
CA GLY A 493 -17.93 17.20 3.94
C GLY A 493 -17.71 16.36 5.21
N ASP A 494 -18.53 15.31 5.44
CA ASP A 494 -18.35 14.43 6.61
C ASP A 494 -17.07 13.60 6.48
N TYR A 495 -16.32 13.51 7.58
CA TYR A 495 -15.10 12.67 7.66
C TYR A 495 -15.50 11.21 7.88
N VAL A 496 -14.90 10.30 7.09
CA VAL A 496 -15.22 8.85 7.18
C VAL A 496 -14.65 8.18 8.43
N LYS A 497 -13.72 8.85 9.10
CA LYS A 497 -13.19 8.47 10.42
C LYS A 497 -12.90 9.74 11.22
N ASN A 498 -13.33 9.78 12.46
CA ASN A 498 -13.07 10.91 13.37
C ASN A 498 -11.57 11.25 13.48
N ALA A 499 -10.70 10.25 13.31
CA ALA A 499 -9.25 10.44 13.36
C ALA A 499 -8.73 11.46 12.33
N TYR A 500 -9.48 11.72 11.26
CA TYR A 500 -9.09 12.67 10.21
C TYR A 500 -9.66 14.07 10.44
N ASP A 501 -10.71 14.19 11.23
CA ASP A 501 -11.43 15.44 11.46
C ASP A 501 -10.53 16.44 12.23
N PRO A 502 -10.37 17.66 11.73
CA PRO A 502 -9.60 18.72 12.43
C PRO A 502 -10.04 19.00 13.86
N GLN A 503 -11.33 18.79 14.19
CA GLN A 503 -11.82 19.03 15.56
C GLN A 503 -11.12 18.13 16.60
N PHE A 504 -10.60 16.97 16.18
CA PHE A 504 -9.84 16.05 17.04
C PHE A 504 -8.33 16.14 16.81
N ASN A 505 -7.87 17.11 15.99
CA ASN A 505 -6.47 17.24 15.57
C ASN A 505 -6.01 18.68 15.77
N VAL A 506 -5.83 19.06 17.03
CA VAL A 506 -5.46 20.45 17.39
C VAL A 506 -3.93 20.57 17.46
N ASP A 507 -3.39 21.54 16.74
CA ASP A 507 -1.95 21.84 16.66
C ASP A 507 -1.12 20.59 16.24
N GLY A 508 -1.68 19.77 15.38
CA GLY A 508 -1.01 18.56 14.87
C GLY A 508 -1.01 17.38 15.85
N VAL A 509 -1.69 17.53 16.99
CA VAL A 509 -1.81 16.46 17.98
C VAL A 509 -3.22 15.83 17.89
N TRP A 510 -3.27 14.54 17.70
CA TRP A 510 -4.53 13.77 17.64
C TRP A 510 -5.02 13.45 19.04
N ASP A 511 -6.20 13.99 19.43
CA ASP A 511 -6.90 13.58 20.64
C ASP A 511 -7.67 12.28 20.36
N LYS A 512 -6.94 11.17 20.42
CA LYS A 512 -7.49 9.84 20.19
C LYS A 512 -8.68 9.53 21.12
N LYS A 513 -8.59 9.94 22.38
CA LYS A 513 -9.63 9.65 23.39
C LYS A 513 -10.95 10.37 23.06
N ALA A 514 -10.89 11.62 22.66
CA ALA A 514 -12.08 12.37 22.23
C ALA A 514 -12.65 11.78 20.92
N SER A 515 -11.77 11.50 19.98
CA SER A 515 -12.10 10.88 18.68
C SER A 515 -12.83 9.54 18.86
N ASP A 516 -12.31 8.65 19.73
CA ASP A 516 -12.88 7.31 19.95
C ASP A 516 -14.23 7.36 20.71
N LYS A 517 -14.50 8.45 21.44
CA LYS A 517 -15.76 8.64 22.17
C LYS A 517 -16.87 9.25 21.33
N ALA A 518 -16.50 10.04 20.35
CA ALA A 518 -17.46 10.74 19.51
C ALA A 518 -18.15 9.75 18.55
N GLU A 519 -19.39 10.03 18.24
CA GLU A 519 -20.14 9.27 17.23
C GLU A 519 -19.47 9.49 15.87
N ASP A 520 -19.13 8.41 15.18
CA ASP A 520 -18.49 8.49 13.87
C ASP A 520 -19.51 8.27 12.74
N LEU A 521 -19.10 8.55 11.50
CA LEU A 521 -19.97 8.42 10.33
C LEU A 521 -20.53 6.99 10.16
N ASN A 522 -19.76 5.95 10.52
CA ASN A 522 -20.26 4.57 10.43
C ASN A 522 -21.47 4.34 11.34
N ILE A 523 -21.45 4.95 12.53
CA ILE A 523 -22.56 4.86 13.50
C ILE A 523 -23.79 5.59 12.90
N VAL A 524 -23.57 6.79 12.34
CA VAL A 524 -24.64 7.59 11.73
C VAL A 524 -25.29 6.81 10.59
N LEU A 525 -24.50 6.29 9.66
CA LEU A 525 -25.01 5.53 8.50
C LEU A 525 -25.74 4.25 8.92
N CYS A 526 -25.22 3.52 9.91
CA CYS A 526 -25.90 2.33 10.44
C CYS A 526 -27.27 2.69 11.02
N TYR A 527 -27.35 3.83 11.70
CA TYR A 527 -28.60 4.31 12.30
C TYR A 527 -29.62 4.70 11.19
N GLU A 528 -29.17 5.44 10.18
CA GLU A 528 -30.01 5.86 9.04
C GLU A 528 -30.54 4.64 8.27
N LEU A 529 -29.69 3.69 7.93
CA LEU A 529 -30.08 2.45 7.25
C LEU A 529 -31.14 1.70 8.07
N LYS A 530 -30.98 1.69 9.38
CA LYS A 530 -31.95 1.06 10.29
C LYS A 530 -33.29 1.80 10.25
N GLN A 531 -33.28 3.16 10.31
CA GLN A 531 -34.49 3.97 10.27
C GLN A 531 -35.24 3.82 8.93
N GLU A 532 -34.48 3.68 7.84
CA GLU A 532 -35.06 3.51 6.49
C GLU A 532 -35.46 2.06 6.18
N GLY A 533 -35.30 1.13 7.12
CA GLY A 533 -35.61 -0.28 6.91
C GLY A 533 -34.65 -0.96 5.92
N LYS A 534 -33.45 -0.42 5.77
CA LYS A 534 -32.41 -0.93 4.85
C LYS A 534 -31.31 -1.71 5.56
N ALA A 535 -31.43 -1.90 6.89
CA ALA A 535 -30.51 -2.73 7.67
C ALA A 535 -31.25 -3.94 8.22
N PHE A 536 -30.67 -5.12 8.09
CA PHE A 536 -31.16 -6.36 8.71
C PHE A 536 -30.63 -6.50 10.13
N LYS A 537 -29.30 -6.24 10.33
CA LYS A 537 -28.63 -6.38 11.62
C LYS A 537 -27.45 -5.40 11.70
N SER A 538 -27.30 -4.75 12.86
CA SER A 538 -26.08 -3.96 13.14
C SER A 538 -25.53 -4.38 14.49
N GLU A 539 -24.24 -4.58 14.56
CA GLU A 539 -23.59 -5.08 15.80
C GLU A 539 -22.16 -4.58 15.91
N LYS A 540 -21.68 -4.51 17.13
CA LYS A 540 -20.28 -4.16 17.36
C LYS A 540 -19.41 -5.39 17.09
N HIS A 541 -18.44 -5.23 16.20
CA HIS A 541 -17.54 -6.30 15.79
C HIS A 541 -16.09 -5.88 16.01
N VAL A 542 -15.28 -6.80 16.51
CA VAL A 542 -13.84 -6.58 16.67
C VAL A 542 -13.15 -7.16 15.45
N HIS A 543 -12.44 -6.32 14.74
CA HIS A 543 -11.69 -6.75 13.55
C HIS A 543 -10.33 -6.08 13.48
N ASN A 544 -9.44 -6.67 12.70
CA ASN A 544 -8.07 -6.19 12.55
C ASN A 544 -8.04 -5.07 11.50
N TYR A 545 -7.57 -3.86 11.87
CA TYR A 545 -7.60 -2.69 10.98
C TYR A 545 -6.20 -2.06 10.86
N PRO A 546 -5.77 -1.71 9.66
CA PRO A 546 -4.43 -1.12 9.46
C PRO A 546 -4.35 0.35 9.86
N HIS A 547 -3.24 0.71 10.49
CA HIS A 547 -2.91 2.07 10.94
C HIS A 547 -1.55 2.48 10.38
N CYS A 548 -1.40 3.77 10.14
CA CYS A 548 -0.13 4.35 9.70
C CYS A 548 0.86 4.36 10.87
N TRP A 549 1.99 3.68 10.72
CA TRP A 549 3.00 3.56 11.77
C TRP A 549 3.62 4.90 12.20
N ARG A 550 3.50 5.93 11.35
CA ARG A 550 4.07 7.26 11.63
C ARG A 550 3.10 8.19 12.35
N THR A 551 1.81 8.12 12.03
CA THR A 551 0.78 9.04 12.57
C THR A 551 -0.13 8.39 13.60
N ASP A 552 -0.04 7.07 13.72
CA ASP A 552 -0.88 6.26 14.60
C ASP A 552 -2.36 6.23 14.22
N LYS A 553 -2.74 6.85 13.10
CA LYS A 553 -4.12 6.96 12.61
C LYS A 553 -4.49 5.81 11.67
N PRO A 554 -5.78 5.45 11.60
CA PRO A 554 -6.22 4.46 10.62
C PRO A 554 -5.90 4.92 9.20
N ILE A 555 -5.85 3.97 8.26
CA ILE A 555 -5.60 4.28 6.84
C ILE A 555 -6.88 4.02 6.03
N LEU A 556 -6.86 4.46 4.77
CA LEU A 556 -7.88 4.14 3.77
C LEU A 556 -7.23 3.35 2.64
N TYR A 557 -7.98 2.50 1.96
CA TYR A 557 -7.60 2.03 0.63
C TYR A 557 -8.17 3.04 -0.38
N TYR A 558 -7.34 3.52 -1.30
CA TYR A 558 -7.65 4.72 -2.09
C TYR A 558 -7.04 4.61 -3.49
N PRO A 559 -7.75 5.00 -4.54
CA PRO A 559 -7.19 5.03 -5.90
C PRO A 559 -6.21 6.21 -6.03
N LEU A 560 -4.92 5.91 -6.02
CA LEU A 560 -3.86 6.91 -6.18
C LEU A 560 -3.27 6.84 -7.57
N ASP A 561 -3.24 7.99 -8.24
CA ASP A 561 -2.52 8.14 -9.50
C ASP A 561 -1.03 7.95 -9.26
N SER A 562 -0.40 7.12 -10.07
CA SER A 562 1.02 6.83 -9.96
C SER A 562 1.63 6.49 -11.31
N TRP A 563 2.95 6.47 -11.36
CA TRP A 563 3.69 5.91 -12.48
C TRP A 563 3.99 4.44 -12.19
N PHE A 564 3.83 3.60 -13.19
CA PHE A 564 4.03 2.15 -13.09
C PHE A 564 5.09 1.70 -14.07
N ILE A 565 5.88 0.70 -13.67
CA ILE A 565 6.79 -0.01 -14.57
C ILE A 565 6.17 -1.38 -14.85
N LYS A 566 5.96 -1.69 -16.13
CA LYS A 566 5.42 -2.97 -16.60
C LYS A 566 6.48 -4.05 -16.42
N ASP A 567 6.37 -4.87 -15.38
CA ASP A 567 7.31 -5.93 -15.02
C ASP A 567 6.64 -7.29 -15.27
N THR A 568 6.56 -7.68 -16.51
CA THR A 568 5.89 -8.92 -16.93
C THR A 568 6.82 -9.93 -17.53
N UNK A 569 7.87 -9.49 -17.73
CA UNK A 569 8.78 -10.33 -18.44
C UNK A 569 9.32 -11.44 -17.63
N UNK A 570 9.69 -11.63 -16.99
CA UNK A 570 10.38 -12.68 -16.45
C UNK A 570 9.86 -13.24 -15.15
N UNK A 571 9.25 -12.61 -14.75
CA UNK A 571 8.97 -13.13 -13.49
C UNK A 571 7.53 -13.50 -13.35
N UNK A 572 7.39 -14.43 -13.53
CA UNK A 572 6.08 -14.89 -13.35
C UNK A 572 5.58 -14.88 -11.96
N UNK A 573 6.14 -14.46 -11.38
CA UNK A 573 5.62 -14.52 -10.10
C UNK A 573 5.12 -13.23 -9.59
N UNK A 574 5.07 -12.93 -9.05
CA UNK A 574 4.46 -11.96 -8.28
C UNK A 574 4.37 -10.66 -8.99
N UNK A 575 3.67 -10.60 -9.41
CA UNK A 575 3.48 -9.39 -10.01
C UNK A 575 3.37 -8.32 -9.03
N UNK A 576 4.18 -8.12 -8.60
CA UNK A 576 4.15 -6.92 -7.95
C UNK A 576 4.51 -5.92 -8.95
N THR A 577 3.59 -5.19 -9.33
CA THR A 577 3.82 -3.97 -10.07
C THR A 577 4.48 -2.98 -9.09
N GLY A 578 5.73 -2.72 -9.30
CA GLY A 578 6.48 -1.76 -8.48
C GLY A 578 5.87 -0.36 -8.63
N THR A 579 5.12 0.06 -7.64
CA THR A 579 4.59 1.43 -7.62
C THR A 579 5.69 2.35 -7.13
N PHE A 580 6.12 3.25 -8.00
CA PHE A 580 7.02 4.33 -7.61
C PHE A 580 6.18 5.46 -7.02
N HIS A 581 6.12 5.51 -5.72
CA HIS A 581 5.49 6.65 -5.05
C HIS A 581 6.52 7.79 -5.02
N VAL A 582 6.30 8.79 -5.85
CA VAL A 582 7.05 10.04 -5.76
C VAL A 582 6.22 10.97 -4.89
N PRO A 583 6.68 11.27 -3.66
CA PRO A 583 5.95 12.24 -2.84
C PRO A 583 5.81 13.56 -3.57
N ALA A 584 4.66 14.18 -3.46
CA ALA A 584 4.32 15.40 -4.19
C ALA A 584 5.21 16.61 -3.84
N SER A 585 5.92 16.55 -2.71
CA SER A 585 6.69 17.69 -2.18
C SER A 585 8.20 17.61 -2.40
N GLY A 586 8.72 16.47 -2.86
CA GLY A 586 10.17 16.35 -3.07
C GLY A 586 10.54 16.14 -4.52
N VAL A 587 10.67 17.19 -5.29
CA VAL A 587 11.17 17.16 -6.67
C VAL A 587 10.20 16.50 -7.67
N LEU A 588 9.58 17.33 -8.40
CA LEU A 588 8.78 17.06 -9.60
C LEU A 588 7.29 16.88 -9.33
N HIS A 589 6.62 18.00 -9.34
CA HIS A 589 5.29 18.09 -9.87
C HIS A 589 5.34 17.56 -11.32
N CYS A 590 5.28 16.26 -11.47
CA CYS A 590 5.16 15.64 -12.79
C CYS A 590 3.70 15.70 -13.25
N GLN A 591 3.24 16.90 -13.54
CA GLN A 591 2.09 17.02 -14.46
C GLN A 591 2.53 16.47 -15.82
N SER A 592 1.63 15.83 -16.52
CA SER A 592 1.90 15.17 -17.81
C SER A 592 2.61 16.06 -18.85
N GLY A 593 2.45 17.38 -18.74
CA GLY A 593 3.17 18.36 -19.55
C GLY A 593 4.64 18.51 -19.21
N VAL A 594 5.00 18.31 -17.93
CA VAL A 594 6.38 18.49 -17.45
C VAL A 594 7.27 17.32 -17.87
N MET A 595 6.74 16.09 -17.90
CA MET A 595 7.51 14.93 -18.37
C MET A 595 7.86 15.04 -19.87
N ARG A 596 6.97 15.59 -20.69
CA ARG A 596 7.27 15.86 -22.12
C ARG A 596 8.32 16.96 -22.26
N THR A 597 8.28 17.98 -21.41
CA THR A 597 9.24 19.10 -21.42
C THR A 597 10.57 18.65 -20.81
N VAL A 598 10.58 17.91 -19.70
CA VAL A 598 11.79 17.37 -19.08
C VAL A 598 12.45 16.34 -20.03
N ALA A 599 11.66 15.51 -20.72
CA ALA A 599 12.17 14.59 -21.72
C ALA A 599 12.80 15.32 -22.91
N ARG A 600 12.28 16.49 -23.29
CA ARG A 600 12.85 17.35 -24.36
C ARG A 600 14.07 18.13 -23.87
N SER A 601 14.05 18.66 -22.66
CA SER A 601 15.17 19.43 -22.06
C SER A 601 16.33 18.51 -21.68
N ALA A 602 16.05 17.35 -21.09
CA ALA A 602 17.07 16.36 -20.76
C ALA A 602 17.80 15.86 -22.01
N SER A 603 17.12 15.76 -23.16
CA SER A 603 17.75 15.35 -24.41
C SER A 603 18.72 16.43 -24.98
N ALA A 604 18.49 17.70 -24.66
CA ALA A 604 19.36 18.81 -25.06
C ALA A 604 20.58 18.95 -24.15
N VAL A 605 20.39 18.85 -22.83
CA VAL A 605 21.48 18.92 -21.83
C VAL A 605 22.36 17.66 -21.93
N TRP A 606 21.76 16.52 -22.24
CA TRP A 606 22.48 15.24 -22.37
C TRP A 606 23.41 15.19 -23.59
N ARG A 607 23.05 15.83 -24.68
CA ARG A 607 23.95 15.88 -25.86
C ARG A 607 25.24 16.63 -25.55
N SER A 608 25.22 17.62 -24.65
CA SER A 608 26.43 18.38 -24.29
C SER A 608 27.27 17.69 -23.20
N SER A 609 26.64 16.93 -22.30
CA SER A 609 27.37 16.26 -21.20
C SER A 609 27.90 14.87 -21.59
N MET A 610 27.23 14.14 -22.51
CA MET A 610 27.74 12.86 -23.00
C MET A 610 29.03 13.01 -23.82
N LEU A 611 29.18 14.14 -24.51
CA LEU A 611 30.40 14.42 -25.23
C LEU A 611 31.61 14.66 -24.30
N LYS A 612 31.33 15.05 -23.05
CA LYS A 612 32.39 15.28 -22.03
C LYS A 612 32.64 14.07 -21.11
N SER A 613 31.70 13.13 -20.99
CA SER A 613 31.83 12.00 -20.06
C SER A 613 32.29 10.70 -20.73
N ARG A 614 32.36 10.64 -22.05
CA ARG A 614 32.88 9.47 -22.79
C ARG A 614 34.36 9.16 -22.47
N SER A 615 35.07 10.14 -21.92
CA SER A 615 36.49 9.98 -21.59
C SER A 615 36.77 9.41 -20.17
N LEU A 616 35.74 9.23 -19.34
CA LEU A 616 35.94 8.93 -17.90
C LEU A 616 35.49 7.53 -17.43
N TRP A 617 34.80 6.72 -18.28
CA TRP A 617 34.16 5.53 -17.74
C TRP A 617 34.33 4.20 -18.48
N LEU A 618 35.16 4.13 -19.53
CA LEU A 618 35.48 2.85 -20.18
C LEU A 618 36.98 2.74 -20.49
N PRO A 619 37.66 1.73 -19.96
CA PRO A 619 39.01 1.41 -20.45
C PRO A 619 38.94 1.02 -21.93
N ALA A 620 39.98 1.35 -22.67
CA ALA A 620 40.08 1.19 -24.13
C ALA A 620 40.02 -0.28 -24.61
N SER A 621 39.93 -1.24 -23.71
CA SER A 621 39.98 -2.66 -24.05
C SER A 621 38.62 -3.36 -24.23
N CYS A 622 37.50 -2.65 -24.03
CA CYS A 622 36.17 -3.23 -24.27
C CYS A 622 35.54 -2.69 -25.54
N ARG A 623 36.17 -2.97 -26.69
CA ARG A 623 35.45 -2.89 -27.97
C ARG A 623 34.86 -4.28 -28.22
N ALA A 624 33.60 -4.40 -28.00
CA ALA A 624 32.88 -5.64 -28.22
C ALA A 624 32.78 -5.96 -29.71
N THR A 625 33.06 -7.17 -30.03
CA THR A 625 32.55 -7.84 -31.22
C THR A 625 31.13 -8.32 -30.91
N HIS A 626 30.17 -7.81 -31.68
CA HIS A 626 28.72 -8.13 -31.72
C HIS A 626 27.84 -7.42 -30.74
#